data_95052b42c50bb1f4ec73a4e7f137f4ab
#
_entry.id   95052b42c50bb1f4ec73a4e7f137f4ab
#
_cell.length_a   1.000
_cell.length_b   1.000
_cell.length_c   1.000
_cell.angle_alpha   90.00
_cell.angle_beta   90.00
_cell.angle_gamma   90.00
#
_symmetry.space_group_name_H-M   'P 1'
#
loop_
_entity.id
_entity.type
_entity.pdbx_description
1 polymer ?
#
loop_
_entity_poly.entity_id
_entity_poly.type
_entity_poly.pdbx_seq_one_letter_code
_entity_poly.pdbx_strand_id
1 'polypeptide(L)'
;MTQLLAARAGRITPEMERAAAEEGVAPEELADKIARGVAVLPFNKKLDDTYRAVAIGEKLKTKVNANIGTSRDRADVETEVCKARVAEEAGADAVMDLSTGGDLDAIREKILRATRLPLGTVPIYEAASAADDSGRSFHEITPDDIFGTIKRHAEEGVSFVTVHCGVTRDSVERLKNEGRVLGIVSRGGALLADWMLRNDAENPLYEHFDRLVEICVEHDVTLSLGDGLRPGCLADATDRGQVSELILLGELTDRARDAGAQVMIEGPGHIPLDEVAENVRIQKNLCGGAPFYVLGPLVTDIAPGYDHITAAIGGAVAAAAGADFLCYVTPAEHLCLPTLEDVRLGVMGARIAAHAGDVVKGVPGAAEYDREMAEARAELDWRRQIDLAIDPDEAEKRRSGDVPTVSAETCTMCSNLCAIKVSKEALRRS
;
A
#
# COMPACT_ATOMS: atom_id res chain seq x y z
N MET A 1 -22.17 -5.59 11.28
CA MET A 1 -21.80 -6.74 10.46
C MET A 1 -20.68 -6.26 9.58
N THR A 2 -19.60 -7.02 9.44
CA THR A 2 -18.47 -6.66 8.55
C THR A 2 -18.79 -6.98 7.09
N GLN A 3 -18.03 -6.39 6.15
CA GLN A 3 -18.15 -6.72 4.72
C GLN A 3 -17.94 -8.23 4.50
N LEU A 4 -16.97 -8.85 5.18
CA LEU A 4 -16.74 -10.29 5.13
C LEU A 4 -17.96 -11.10 5.58
N LEU A 5 -18.56 -10.75 6.70
CA LEU A 5 -19.76 -11.45 7.21
C LEU A 5 -20.98 -11.22 6.33
N ALA A 6 -21.13 -10.02 5.73
CA ALA A 6 -22.19 -9.74 4.77
C ALA A 6 -22.03 -10.62 3.52
N ALA A 7 -20.84 -10.67 2.95
CA ALA A 7 -20.52 -11.49 1.79
C ALA A 7 -20.76 -12.99 2.05
N ARG A 8 -20.30 -13.52 3.20
CA ARG A 8 -20.54 -14.91 3.61
C ARG A 8 -22.02 -15.24 3.80
N ALA A 9 -22.83 -14.24 4.18
CA ALA A 9 -24.29 -14.38 4.26
C ALA A 9 -25.01 -14.19 2.92
N GLY A 10 -24.28 -14.08 1.80
CA GLY A 10 -24.82 -13.84 0.47
C GLY A 10 -25.42 -12.45 0.27
N ARG A 11 -25.02 -11.48 1.09
CA ARG A 11 -25.49 -10.10 0.97
C ARG A 11 -24.46 -9.22 0.31
N ILE A 12 -24.86 -8.54 -0.74
CA ILE A 12 -24.08 -7.50 -1.41
C ILE A 12 -24.41 -6.18 -0.71
N THR A 13 -23.37 -5.48 -0.27
CA THR A 13 -23.54 -4.16 0.39
C THR A 13 -23.42 -3.03 -0.65
N PRO A 14 -23.92 -1.82 -0.38
CA PRO A 14 -23.73 -0.68 -1.26
C PRO A 14 -22.24 -0.37 -1.54
N GLU A 15 -21.38 -0.62 -0.57
CA GLU A 15 -19.93 -0.47 -0.71
C GLU A 15 -19.35 -1.48 -1.72
N MET A 16 -19.81 -2.74 -1.68
CA MET A 16 -19.42 -3.76 -2.67
C MET A 16 -19.89 -3.40 -4.07
N GLU A 17 -21.11 -2.87 -4.23
CA GLU A 17 -21.63 -2.40 -5.52
C GLU A 17 -20.76 -1.28 -6.11
N ARG A 18 -20.40 -0.28 -5.29
CA ARG A 18 -19.54 0.83 -5.73
C ARG A 18 -18.14 0.34 -6.11
N ALA A 19 -17.52 -0.49 -5.26
CA ALA A 19 -16.19 -1.02 -5.52
C ALA A 19 -16.18 -1.93 -6.77
N ALA A 20 -17.20 -2.78 -6.96
CA ALA A 20 -17.32 -3.63 -8.15
C ALA A 20 -17.43 -2.81 -9.44
N ALA A 21 -18.18 -1.70 -9.41
CA ALA A 21 -18.30 -0.79 -10.54
C ALA A 21 -16.95 -0.13 -10.90
N GLU A 22 -16.16 0.29 -9.92
CA GLU A 22 -14.81 0.82 -10.15
C GLU A 22 -13.83 -0.23 -10.70
N GLU A 23 -13.98 -1.48 -10.27
CA GLU A 23 -13.18 -2.61 -10.76
C GLU A 23 -13.61 -3.13 -12.15
N GLY A 24 -14.82 -2.81 -12.56
CA GLY A 24 -15.39 -3.35 -13.81
C GLY A 24 -15.76 -4.84 -13.71
N VAL A 25 -16.12 -5.31 -12.51
CA VAL A 25 -16.55 -6.69 -12.24
C VAL A 25 -17.99 -6.74 -11.74
N ALA A 26 -18.61 -7.91 -11.77
CA ALA A 26 -19.95 -8.08 -11.19
C ALA A 26 -19.90 -7.97 -9.65
N PRO A 27 -20.88 -7.33 -8.99
CA PRO A 27 -20.94 -7.26 -7.53
C PRO A 27 -20.91 -8.63 -6.85
N GLU A 28 -21.51 -9.65 -7.47
CA GLU A 28 -21.52 -11.04 -6.98
C GLU A 28 -20.13 -11.66 -7.03
N GLU A 29 -19.32 -11.33 -8.04
CA GLU A 29 -17.94 -11.79 -8.16
C GLU A 29 -17.08 -11.18 -7.05
N LEU A 30 -17.22 -9.88 -6.80
CA LEU A 30 -16.51 -9.22 -5.72
C LEU A 30 -16.93 -9.77 -4.34
N ALA A 31 -18.24 -9.96 -4.12
CA ALA A 31 -18.75 -10.55 -2.88
C ALA A 31 -18.21 -11.96 -2.65
N ASP A 32 -18.11 -12.82 -3.70
CA ASP A 32 -17.49 -14.15 -3.60
C ASP A 32 -16.02 -14.06 -3.17
N LYS A 33 -15.25 -13.17 -3.79
CA LYS A 33 -13.84 -12.95 -3.42
C LYS A 33 -13.69 -12.49 -1.96
N ILE A 34 -14.55 -11.57 -1.49
CA ILE A 34 -14.57 -11.13 -0.09
C ILE A 34 -14.97 -12.28 0.82
N ALA A 35 -16.02 -13.05 0.50
CA ALA A 35 -16.47 -14.18 1.30
C ALA A 35 -15.38 -15.23 1.52
N ARG A 36 -14.57 -15.51 0.49
CA ARG A 36 -13.39 -16.40 0.55
C ARG A 36 -12.19 -15.76 1.26
N GLY A 37 -12.19 -14.45 1.49
CA GLY A 37 -11.09 -13.70 2.08
C GLY A 37 -9.91 -13.43 1.14
N VAL A 38 -10.07 -13.64 -0.18
CA VAL A 38 -9.05 -13.33 -1.18
C VAL A 38 -9.15 -11.89 -1.72
N ALA A 39 -10.14 -11.16 -1.25
CA ALA A 39 -10.26 -9.71 -1.37
C ALA A 39 -10.76 -9.12 -0.05
N VAL A 40 -10.41 -7.85 0.18
CA VAL A 40 -10.92 -7.03 1.29
C VAL A 40 -11.50 -5.73 0.75
N LEU A 41 -12.41 -5.14 1.51
CA LEU A 41 -13.00 -3.84 1.27
C LEU A 41 -12.82 -3.00 2.53
N PRO A 42 -11.69 -2.29 2.70
CA PRO A 42 -11.42 -1.47 3.87
C PRO A 42 -12.40 -0.28 3.95
N PHE A 43 -13.48 -0.46 4.68
CA PHE A 43 -14.54 0.55 4.82
C PHE A 43 -15.13 0.54 6.22
N ASN A 44 -14.68 1.47 7.08
CA ASN A 44 -15.16 1.57 8.45
C ASN A 44 -16.65 1.96 8.49
N LYS A 45 -17.43 1.35 9.38
CA LYS A 45 -18.86 1.62 9.57
C LYS A 45 -19.24 3.08 9.86
N LYS A 46 -18.28 3.90 10.31
CA LYS A 46 -18.47 5.31 10.59
C LYS A 46 -18.45 6.17 9.32
N LEU A 47 -17.86 5.67 8.24
CA LEU A 47 -17.76 6.40 6.98
C LEU A 47 -19.09 6.40 6.24
N ASP A 48 -19.37 7.49 5.54
CA ASP A 48 -20.56 7.63 4.70
C ASP A 48 -20.23 7.32 3.21
N ASP A 49 -21.23 7.43 2.36
CA ASP A 49 -21.15 7.13 0.93
C ASP A 49 -20.29 8.12 0.11
N THR A 50 -19.82 9.21 0.72
CA THR A 50 -18.89 10.15 0.08
C THR A 50 -17.46 9.61 0.03
N TYR A 51 -17.12 8.62 0.87
CA TYR A 51 -15.81 7.96 0.84
C TYR A 51 -15.76 6.89 -0.26
N ARG A 52 -14.60 6.74 -0.88
CA ARG A 52 -14.39 5.72 -1.91
C ARG A 52 -14.40 4.32 -1.27
N ALA A 53 -15.12 3.41 -1.90
CA ALA A 53 -15.11 2.00 -1.57
C ALA A 53 -14.06 1.30 -2.44
N VAL A 54 -12.89 1.03 -1.89
CA VAL A 54 -11.74 0.47 -2.60
C VAL A 54 -11.59 -1.00 -2.25
N ALA A 55 -11.76 -1.88 -3.24
CA ALA A 55 -11.52 -3.31 -3.08
C ALA A 55 -10.06 -3.65 -3.41
N ILE A 56 -9.42 -4.46 -2.56
CA ILE A 56 -8.03 -4.89 -2.69
C ILE A 56 -8.00 -6.42 -2.71
N GLY A 57 -7.48 -7.06 -3.77
CA GLY A 57 -7.41 -8.51 -3.79
C GLY A 57 -7.26 -9.14 -5.16
N GLU A 58 -7.46 -10.47 -5.16
CA GLU A 58 -7.22 -11.37 -6.29
C GLU A 58 -7.88 -10.91 -7.58
N LYS A 59 -7.08 -10.70 -8.64
CA LYS A 59 -7.53 -10.32 -9.99
C LYS A 59 -8.34 -9.02 -10.05
N LEU A 60 -8.17 -8.15 -9.06
CA LEU A 60 -8.59 -6.75 -9.12
C LEU A 60 -7.43 -5.89 -9.58
N LYS A 61 -7.69 -4.63 -9.90
CA LYS A 61 -6.62 -3.64 -10.17
C LYS A 61 -5.69 -3.58 -8.97
N THR A 62 -4.39 -3.58 -9.20
CA THR A 62 -3.40 -3.38 -8.14
C THR A 62 -3.53 -1.98 -7.57
N LYS A 63 -3.72 -1.87 -6.26
CA LYS A 63 -3.92 -0.61 -5.57
C LYS A 63 -2.60 0.01 -5.12
N VAL A 64 -2.63 1.32 -4.91
CA VAL A 64 -1.48 2.10 -4.45
C VAL A 64 -1.85 2.82 -3.16
N ASN A 65 -1.04 2.63 -2.10
CA ASN A 65 -1.11 3.37 -0.86
C ASN A 65 -0.01 4.43 -0.77
N ALA A 66 -0.34 5.62 -0.31
CA ALA A 66 0.60 6.68 0.00
C ALA A 66 0.75 6.86 1.51
N ASN A 67 1.97 6.73 2.04
CA ASN A 67 2.29 7.00 3.43
C ASN A 67 2.59 8.49 3.61
N ILE A 68 1.91 9.11 4.55
CA ILE A 68 2.15 10.48 4.99
C ILE A 68 2.34 10.50 6.51
N GLY A 69 2.70 11.61 7.08
CA GLY A 69 2.74 11.76 8.52
C GLY A 69 3.81 12.75 9.00
N THR A 70 3.52 13.35 10.13
CA THR A 70 4.43 14.24 10.85
C THR A 70 5.53 13.46 11.56
N SER A 71 6.62 14.17 11.90
CA SER A 71 7.61 13.72 12.87
C SER A 71 7.71 14.75 14.00
N ARG A 72 8.42 14.41 15.10
CA ARG A 72 8.69 15.36 16.18
C ARG A 72 9.43 16.61 15.72
N ASP A 73 10.32 16.45 14.74
CA ASP A 73 11.09 17.57 14.18
C ASP A 73 10.29 18.42 13.21
N ARG A 74 9.22 17.85 12.63
CA ARG A 74 8.35 18.50 11.63
C ARG A 74 6.90 18.10 11.85
N ALA A 75 6.17 18.85 12.67
CA ALA A 75 4.77 18.64 13.00
C ALA A 75 3.83 19.65 12.29
N ASP A 76 4.04 19.86 10.99
CA ASP A 76 3.20 20.76 10.18
C ASP A 76 2.01 20.01 9.63
N VAL A 77 0.89 20.16 10.31
CA VAL A 77 -0.40 19.50 9.98
C VAL A 77 -0.93 19.90 8.61
N GLU A 78 -0.82 21.18 8.23
CA GLU A 78 -1.34 21.65 6.96
C GLU A 78 -0.55 21.06 5.77
N THR A 79 0.75 20.88 5.94
CA THR A 79 1.57 20.16 4.95
C THR A 79 1.11 18.70 4.80
N GLU A 80 0.79 17.99 5.89
CA GLU A 80 0.31 16.60 5.80
C GLU A 80 -1.09 16.50 5.17
N VAL A 81 -1.97 17.45 5.46
CA VAL A 81 -3.27 17.58 4.78
C VAL A 81 -3.09 17.82 3.27
N CYS A 82 -2.13 18.66 2.88
CA CYS A 82 -1.80 18.88 1.47
C CYS A 82 -1.24 17.60 0.82
N LYS A 83 -0.38 16.83 1.53
CA LYS A 83 0.14 15.55 1.03
C LYS A 83 -0.98 14.55 0.77
N ALA A 84 -1.99 14.45 1.66
CA ALA A 84 -3.14 13.57 1.47
C ALA A 84 -3.90 13.92 0.17
N ARG A 85 -4.13 15.22 -0.08
CA ARG A 85 -4.78 15.68 -1.32
C ARG A 85 -3.94 15.40 -2.56
N VAL A 86 -2.64 15.70 -2.52
CA VAL A 86 -1.71 15.41 -3.62
C VAL A 86 -1.67 13.91 -3.92
N ALA A 87 -1.69 13.05 -2.90
CA ALA A 87 -1.74 11.61 -3.09
C ALA A 87 -3.04 11.18 -3.80
N GLU A 88 -4.20 11.70 -3.38
CA GLU A 88 -5.48 11.44 -4.02
C GLU A 88 -5.54 11.96 -5.46
N GLU A 89 -5.11 13.20 -5.70
CA GLU A 89 -5.03 13.82 -7.04
C GLU A 89 -4.06 13.07 -7.95
N ALA A 90 -2.94 12.58 -7.42
CA ALA A 90 -2.00 11.74 -8.14
C ALA A 90 -2.55 10.32 -8.41
N GLY A 91 -3.68 9.94 -7.84
CA GLY A 91 -4.38 8.69 -8.07
C GLY A 91 -3.96 7.54 -7.16
N ALA A 92 -3.56 7.84 -5.93
CA ALA A 92 -3.49 6.81 -4.88
C ALA A 92 -4.89 6.25 -4.59
N ASP A 93 -4.95 5.02 -4.10
CA ASP A 93 -6.18 4.33 -3.73
C ASP A 93 -6.44 4.33 -2.22
N ALA A 94 -5.40 4.56 -1.43
CA ALA A 94 -5.46 4.71 0.02
C ALA A 94 -4.35 5.65 0.51
N VAL A 95 -4.54 6.19 1.70
CA VAL A 95 -3.54 6.98 2.42
C VAL A 95 -3.32 6.34 3.79
N MET A 96 -2.07 6.29 4.25
CA MET A 96 -1.74 5.83 5.59
C MET A 96 -1.07 6.96 6.37
N ASP A 97 -1.65 7.32 7.51
CA ASP A 97 -1.06 8.29 8.45
C ASP A 97 -0.08 7.61 9.40
N LEU A 98 1.19 7.97 9.29
CA LEU A 98 2.29 7.50 10.12
C LEU A 98 2.79 8.58 11.08
N SER A 99 1.98 9.56 11.40
CA SER A 99 2.34 10.69 12.26
C SER A 99 2.84 10.25 13.64
N THR A 100 3.90 10.91 14.10
CA THR A 100 4.54 10.67 15.41
C THR A 100 4.84 11.96 16.18
N GLY A 101 4.39 13.11 15.70
CA GLY A 101 4.59 14.42 16.36
C GLY A 101 3.41 15.35 16.19
N GLY A 102 3.15 16.15 17.22
CA GLY A 102 1.99 17.05 17.27
C GLY A 102 0.77 16.42 17.92
N ASP A 103 -0.40 17.05 17.76
CA ASP A 103 -1.69 16.52 18.20
C ASP A 103 -2.19 15.47 17.19
N LEU A 104 -1.91 14.20 17.47
CA LEU A 104 -2.14 13.09 16.54
C LEU A 104 -3.63 12.86 16.25
N ASP A 105 -4.53 13.07 17.23
CA ASP A 105 -5.97 12.97 17.03
C ASP A 105 -6.47 14.07 16.09
N ALA A 106 -6.02 15.32 16.30
CA ALA A 106 -6.37 16.44 15.42
C ALA A 106 -5.78 16.28 14.00
N ILE A 107 -4.59 15.72 13.87
CA ILE A 107 -3.96 15.43 12.57
C ILE A 107 -4.81 14.41 11.81
N ARG A 108 -5.14 13.28 12.43
CA ARG A 108 -5.92 12.19 11.83
C ARG A 108 -7.32 12.68 11.42
N GLU A 109 -8.01 13.45 12.28
CA GLU A 109 -9.29 14.04 11.95
C GLU A 109 -9.21 14.94 10.71
N LYS A 110 -8.18 15.80 10.63
CA LYS A 110 -7.99 16.68 9.46
C LYS A 110 -7.68 15.89 8.18
N ILE A 111 -6.86 14.84 8.27
CA ILE A 111 -6.56 13.97 7.12
C ILE A 111 -7.83 13.27 6.65
N LEU A 112 -8.61 12.66 7.56
CA LEU A 112 -9.89 12.03 7.24
C LEU A 112 -10.85 12.97 6.50
N ARG A 113 -10.87 14.25 6.87
CA ARG A 113 -11.70 15.27 6.19
C ARG A 113 -11.12 15.74 4.87
N ALA A 114 -9.82 15.62 4.67
CA ALA A 114 -9.11 16.17 3.50
C ALA A 114 -9.16 15.27 2.27
N THR A 115 -9.33 13.97 2.46
CA THR A 115 -9.38 12.96 1.40
C THR A 115 -10.66 12.12 1.48
N ARG A 116 -11.02 11.48 0.37
CA ARG A 116 -12.11 10.49 0.30
C ARG A 116 -11.59 9.05 0.23
N LEU A 117 -10.27 8.88 0.32
CA LEU A 117 -9.62 7.58 0.30
C LEU A 117 -9.77 6.84 1.64
N PRO A 118 -9.73 5.51 1.64
CA PRO A 118 -9.56 4.75 2.87
C PRO A 118 -8.30 5.20 3.62
N LEU A 119 -8.44 5.50 4.90
CA LEU A 119 -7.31 5.86 5.76
C LEU A 119 -6.82 4.65 6.53
N GLY A 120 -5.52 4.38 6.44
CA GLY A 120 -4.80 3.42 7.29
C GLY A 120 -3.99 4.11 8.37
N THR A 121 -3.69 3.39 9.46
CA THR A 121 -2.80 3.86 10.53
C THR A 121 -1.97 2.71 11.12
N VAL A 122 -0.95 3.08 11.90
CA VAL A 122 -0.13 2.16 12.71
C VAL A 122 -0.27 2.54 14.19
N PRO A 123 -1.30 2.05 14.91
CA PRO A 123 -1.66 2.56 16.24
C PRO A 123 -0.52 2.52 17.28
N ILE A 124 0.41 1.57 17.14
CA ILE A 124 1.56 1.46 18.05
C ILE A 124 2.48 2.70 18.00
N TYR A 125 2.48 3.45 16.88
CA TYR A 125 3.27 4.68 16.78
C TYR A 125 2.70 5.77 17.67
N GLU A 126 1.39 5.91 17.72
CA GLU A 126 0.73 6.84 18.62
C GLU A 126 0.89 6.42 20.09
N ALA A 127 0.72 5.12 20.39
CA ALA A 127 0.96 4.62 21.76
C ALA A 127 2.41 4.91 22.23
N ALA A 128 3.39 4.78 21.34
CA ALA A 128 4.77 5.12 21.62
C ALA A 128 4.98 6.63 21.81
N SER A 129 4.37 7.46 20.96
CA SER A 129 4.44 8.92 21.07
C SER A 129 3.82 9.43 22.37
N ALA A 130 2.64 8.91 22.74
CA ALA A 130 1.96 9.25 23.98
C ALA A 130 2.77 8.84 25.23
N ALA A 131 3.46 7.70 25.19
CA ALA A 131 4.37 7.30 26.27
C ALA A 131 5.48 8.32 26.44
N ASP A 132 6.18 8.66 25.36
CA ASP A 132 7.30 9.59 25.39
C ASP A 132 6.87 11.02 25.79
N ASP A 133 5.73 11.52 25.32
CA ASP A 133 5.14 12.81 25.72
C ASP A 133 4.80 12.87 27.23
N SER A 134 4.48 11.72 27.82
CA SER A 134 4.28 11.58 29.28
C SER A 134 5.58 11.31 30.06
N GLY A 135 6.73 11.31 29.39
CA GLY A 135 8.05 11.02 29.99
C GLY A 135 8.27 9.55 30.33
N ARG A 136 7.46 8.63 29.77
CA ARG A 136 7.60 7.19 29.90
C ARG A 136 8.34 6.60 28.70
N SER A 137 9.11 5.55 28.93
CA SER A 137 9.66 4.75 27.84
C SER A 137 8.58 3.82 27.26
N PHE A 138 8.72 3.42 25.99
CA PHE A 138 7.75 2.54 25.35
C PHE A 138 7.53 1.20 26.08
N HIS A 139 8.57 0.63 26.67
CA HIS A 139 8.46 -0.62 27.43
C HIS A 139 7.65 -0.49 28.74
N GLU A 140 7.33 0.73 29.19
CA GLU A 140 6.51 0.99 30.39
C GLU A 140 5.00 1.08 30.06
N ILE A 141 4.63 1.06 28.76
CA ILE A 141 3.21 1.05 28.39
C ILE A 141 2.59 -0.33 28.63
N THR A 142 1.31 -0.32 28.94
CA THR A 142 0.54 -1.54 29.19
C THR A 142 -0.11 -2.04 27.89
N PRO A 143 -0.52 -3.32 27.83
CA PRO A 143 -1.38 -3.80 26.74
C PRO A 143 -2.64 -2.93 26.57
N ASP A 144 -3.24 -2.45 27.67
CA ASP A 144 -4.44 -1.60 27.61
C ASP A 144 -4.18 -0.26 26.93
N ASP A 145 -3.00 0.34 27.07
CA ASP A 145 -2.61 1.56 26.35
C ASP A 145 -2.61 1.31 24.84
N ILE A 146 -2.07 0.18 24.38
CA ILE A 146 -2.02 -0.22 22.97
C ILE A 146 -3.45 -0.45 22.43
N PHE A 147 -4.24 -1.29 23.11
CA PHE A 147 -5.60 -1.61 22.68
C PHE A 147 -6.55 -0.41 22.75
N GLY A 148 -6.36 0.48 23.73
CA GLY A 148 -7.09 1.74 23.83
C GLY A 148 -6.85 2.64 22.62
N THR A 149 -5.61 2.71 22.13
CA THR A 149 -5.26 3.45 20.93
C THR A 149 -5.89 2.83 19.67
N ILE A 150 -5.79 1.50 19.51
CA ILE A 150 -6.43 0.79 18.39
C ILE A 150 -7.95 1.06 18.35
N LYS A 151 -8.60 0.96 19.51
CA LYS A 151 -10.05 1.21 19.62
C LYS A 151 -10.40 2.65 19.25
N ARG A 152 -9.63 3.63 19.72
CA ARG A 152 -9.84 5.05 19.37
C ARG A 152 -9.72 5.27 17.86
N HIS A 153 -8.70 4.73 17.18
CA HIS A 153 -8.58 4.82 15.72
C HIS A 153 -9.79 4.22 15.00
N ALA A 154 -10.26 3.05 15.46
CA ALA A 154 -11.46 2.41 14.91
C ALA A 154 -12.72 3.28 15.11
N GLU A 155 -12.91 3.87 16.29
CA GLU A 155 -14.01 4.77 16.60
C GLU A 155 -13.97 6.09 15.82
N GLU A 156 -12.81 6.53 15.36
CA GLU A 156 -12.63 7.75 14.57
C GLU A 156 -12.93 7.57 13.09
N GLY A 157 -12.92 6.33 12.57
CA GLY A 157 -13.27 6.04 11.18
C GLY A 157 -12.10 5.56 10.33
N VAL A 158 -10.98 5.14 10.96
CA VAL A 158 -9.86 4.52 10.26
C VAL A 158 -10.34 3.23 9.58
N SER A 159 -9.99 3.04 8.31
CA SER A 159 -10.47 1.93 7.47
C SER A 159 -9.65 0.66 7.63
N PHE A 160 -8.35 0.79 7.92
CA PHE A 160 -7.47 -0.35 8.19
C PHE A 160 -6.35 0.03 9.17
N VAL A 161 -5.90 -0.94 9.93
CA VAL A 161 -4.82 -0.75 10.91
C VAL A 161 -3.71 -1.75 10.68
N THR A 162 -2.46 -1.26 10.65
CA THR A 162 -1.28 -2.12 10.62
C THR A 162 -0.88 -2.51 12.04
N VAL A 163 -0.80 -3.81 12.27
CA VAL A 163 -0.52 -4.42 13.57
C VAL A 163 0.51 -5.54 13.43
N HIS A 164 1.60 -5.48 14.18
CA HIS A 164 2.74 -6.38 14.06
C HIS A 164 2.60 -7.60 14.99
N CYS A 165 1.55 -8.39 14.78
CA CYS A 165 1.23 -9.55 15.61
C CYS A 165 2.19 -10.73 15.39
N GLY A 166 2.92 -10.76 14.27
CA GLY A 166 3.86 -11.84 13.92
C GLY A 166 5.22 -11.74 14.62
N VAL A 167 5.51 -10.60 15.24
CA VAL A 167 6.74 -10.41 16.04
C VAL A 167 6.53 -11.07 17.41
N THR A 168 7.11 -12.24 17.62
CA THR A 168 7.00 -13.01 18.86
C THR A 168 8.37 -13.21 19.50
N ARG A 169 8.41 -13.67 20.75
CA ARG A 169 9.68 -14.02 21.41
C ARG A 169 10.46 -15.07 20.62
N ASP A 170 9.79 -16.08 20.07
CA ASP A 170 10.41 -17.11 19.23
C ASP A 170 10.98 -16.53 17.95
N SER A 171 10.25 -15.67 17.25
CA SER A 171 10.71 -15.05 16.01
C SER A 171 11.90 -14.10 16.25
N VAL A 172 11.92 -13.34 17.34
CA VAL A 172 13.05 -12.49 17.75
C VAL A 172 14.28 -13.32 18.11
N GLU A 173 14.11 -14.45 18.80
CA GLU A 173 15.23 -15.33 19.13
C GLU A 173 15.83 -15.98 17.87
N ARG A 174 15.00 -16.38 16.90
CA ARG A 174 15.48 -16.86 15.60
C ARG A 174 16.31 -15.79 14.89
N LEU A 175 15.81 -14.54 14.88
CA LEU A 175 16.49 -13.42 14.25
C LEU A 175 17.86 -13.13 14.86
N LYS A 176 18.00 -13.21 16.20
CA LYS A 176 19.31 -13.06 16.89
C LYS A 176 20.33 -14.09 16.41
N ASN A 177 19.88 -15.31 16.12
CA ASN A 177 20.71 -16.39 15.65
C ASN A 177 21.03 -16.31 14.14
N GLU A 178 20.26 -15.56 13.36
CA GLU A 178 20.44 -15.36 11.92
C GLU A 178 21.60 -14.39 11.62
N GLY A 179 21.77 -13.36 12.42
CA GLY A 179 22.87 -12.39 12.27
C GLY A 179 22.65 -11.38 11.14
N ARG A 180 21.45 -10.81 11.01
CA ARG A 180 21.13 -9.79 10.03
C ARG A 180 22.06 -8.59 10.06
N VAL A 181 22.28 -7.97 8.89
CA VAL A 181 23.07 -6.73 8.74
C VAL A 181 22.36 -5.56 9.43
N LEU A 182 21.03 -5.40 9.22
CA LEU A 182 20.25 -4.27 9.76
C LEU A 182 19.30 -4.66 10.91
N GLY A 183 19.23 -5.93 11.29
CA GLY A 183 18.36 -6.39 12.38
C GLY A 183 16.88 -6.20 12.09
N ILE A 184 16.16 -5.48 12.95
CA ILE A 184 14.72 -5.18 12.81
C ILE A 184 14.55 -3.73 12.36
N VAL A 185 14.13 -3.53 11.11
CA VAL A 185 13.96 -2.20 10.51
C VAL A 185 12.51 -1.68 10.56
N SER A 186 11.55 -2.57 10.79
CA SER A 186 10.18 -2.15 11.07
C SER A 186 10.13 -1.40 12.39
N ARG A 187 9.65 -0.15 12.39
CA ARG A 187 9.51 0.63 13.62
C ARG A 187 8.61 -0.08 14.63
N GLY A 188 7.45 -0.60 14.18
CA GLY A 188 6.54 -1.34 15.06
C GLY A 188 7.14 -2.66 15.54
N GLY A 189 7.84 -3.38 14.67
CA GLY A 189 8.56 -4.60 15.04
C GLY A 189 9.65 -4.35 16.07
N ALA A 190 10.45 -3.29 15.89
CA ALA A 190 11.53 -2.93 16.83
C ALA A 190 10.97 -2.50 18.20
N LEU A 191 9.90 -1.70 18.24
CA LEU A 191 9.23 -1.29 19.47
C LEU A 191 8.70 -2.51 20.24
N LEU A 192 8.03 -3.44 19.57
CA LEU A 192 7.51 -4.65 20.22
C LEU A 192 8.63 -5.57 20.69
N ALA A 193 9.70 -5.73 19.91
CA ALA A 193 10.86 -6.52 20.32
C ALA A 193 11.52 -5.93 21.58
N ASP A 194 11.70 -4.61 21.67
CA ASP A 194 12.23 -3.94 22.88
C ASP A 194 11.29 -4.14 24.07
N TRP A 195 9.97 -3.98 23.86
CA TRP A 195 8.96 -4.17 24.90
C TRP A 195 8.99 -5.61 25.47
N MET A 196 8.99 -6.61 24.58
CA MET A 196 9.02 -8.03 24.97
C MET A 196 10.28 -8.39 25.76
N LEU A 197 11.44 -7.93 25.28
CA LEU A 197 12.72 -8.24 25.91
C LEU A 197 12.90 -7.58 27.28
N ARG A 198 12.39 -6.36 27.47
CA ARG A 198 12.48 -5.66 28.75
C ARG A 198 11.47 -6.14 29.78
N ASN A 199 10.29 -6.52 29.34
CA ASN A 199 9.23 -7.00 30.24
C ASN A 199 9.27 -8.52 30.46
N ASP A 200 10.17 -9.24 29.79
CA ASP A 200 10.20 -10.72 29.77
C ASP A 200 8.81 -11.32 29.48
N ALA A 201 8.06 -10.70 28.57
CA ALA A 201 6.70 -11.04 28.22
C ALA A 201 6.54 -11.24 26.71
N GLU A 202 5.43 -11.85 26.28
CA GLU A 202 5.10 -12.02 24.88
C GLU A 202 4.50 -10.74 24.30
N ASN A 203 4.52 -10.58 22.97
CA ASN A 203 3.89 -9.49 22.26
C ASN A 203 2.40 -9.38 22.61
N PRO A 204 1.93 -8.27 23.20
CA PRO A 204 0.53 -8.11 23.58
C PRO A 204 -0.46 -8.26 22.42
N LEU A 205 -0.09 -7.88 21.20
CA LEU A 205 -0.94 -8.00 20.01
C LEU A 205 -1.08 -9.45 19.53
N TYR A 206 -0.09 -10.30 19.82
CA TYR A 206 -0.15 -11.72 19.59
C TYR A 206 -0.90 -12.44 20.73
N GLU A 207 -0.52 -12.18 21.98
CA GLU A 207 -1.09 -12.85 23.16
C GLU A 207 -2.60 -12.57 23.30
N HIS A 208 -3.04 -11.35 23.00
CA HIS A 208 -4.43 -10.92 23.08
C HIS A 208 -5.06 -10.70 21.70
N PHE A 209 -4.68 -11.52 20.70
CA PHE A 209 -5.12 -11.34 19.31
C PHE A 209 -6.65 -11.34 19.14
N ASP A 210 -7.38 -12.13 19.95
CA ASP A 210 -8.85 -12.16 19.89
C ASP A 210 -9.46 -10.80 20.27
N ARG A 211 -8.89 -10.09 21.26
CA ARG A 211 -9.32 -8.73 21.62
C ARG A 211 -9.12 -7.74 20.47
N LEU A 212 -8.02 -7.88 19.73
CA LEU A 212 -7.77 -7.08 18.52
C LEU A 212 -8.85 -7.33 17.46
N VAL A 213 -9.12 -8.62 17.19
CA VAL A 213 -10.13 -9.03 16.22
C VAL A 213 -11.52 -8.53 16.60
N GLU A 214 -11.91 -8.57 17.89
CA GLU A 214 -13.19 -8.05 18.39
C GLU A 214 -13.36 -6.57 18.06
N ILE A 215 -12.33 -5.72 18.28
CA ILE A 215 -12.36 -4.29 17.95
C ILE A 215 -12.56 -4.11 16.43
N CYS A 216 -11.82 -4.86 15.62
CA CYS A 216 -11.90 -4.76 14.17
C CYS A 216 -13.26 -5.20 13.62
N VAL A 217 -13.86 -6.24 14.16
CA VAL A 217 -15.20 -6.72 13.79
C VAL A 217 -16.30 -5.72 14.21
N GLU A 218 -16.16 -5.12 15.39
CA GLU A 218 -17.11 -4.13 15.89
C GLU A 218 -17.23 -2.94 14.94
N HIS A 219 -16.11 -2.43 14.41
CA HIS A 219 -16.03 -1.23 13.58
C HIS A 219 -15.89 -1.50 12.07
N ASP A 220 -15.74 -2.75 11.65
CA ASP A 220 -15.39 -3.18 10.29
C ASP A 220 -14.06 -2.58 9.80
N VAL A 221 -13.07 -2.57 10.67
CA VAL A 221 -11.71 -2.17 10.34
C VAL A 221 -10.97 -3.37 9.77
N THR A 222 -10.33 -3.21 8.63
CA THR A 222 -9.50 -4.27 8.03
C THR A 222 -8.17 -4.40 8.79
N LEU A 223 -7.81 -5.61 9.18
CA LEU A 223 -6.49 -5.91 9.72
C LEU A 223 -5.46 -5.94 8.60
N SER A 224 -4.44 -5.09 8.68
CA SER A 224 -3.20 -5.21 7.93
C SER A 224 -2.18 -5.86 8.85
N LEU A 225 -1.95 -7.17 8.70
CA LEU A 225 -0.99 -7.88 9.53
C LEU A 225 0.42 -7.53 9.08
N GLY A 226 1.09 -6.69 9.88
CA GLY A 226 2.35 -6.05 9.54
C GLY A 226 3.53 -7.02 9.57
N ASP A 227 4.46 -6.83 8.64
CA ASP A 227 5.72 -7.55 8.52
C ASP A 227 6.81 -6.94 9.43
N GLY A 228 6.70 -7.15 10.73
CA GLY A 228 7.62 -6.58 11.73
C GLY A 228 9.07 -7.04 11.56
N LEU A 229 9.29 -8.18 10.93
CA LEU A 229 10.61 -8.75 10.66
C LEU A 229 11.00 -8.67 9.17
N ARG A 230 10.39 -7.74 8.40
CA ARG A 230 10.81 -7.50 7.01
C ARG A 230 12.30 -7.16 6.90
N PRO A 231 12.97 -7.56 5.80
CA PRO A 231 14.36 -7.19 5.57
C PRO A 231 14.50 -5.69 5.28
N GLY A 232 15.58 -5.08 5.78
CA GLY A 232 15.92 -3.68 5.53
C GLY A 232 17.00 -3.47 4.48
N CYS A 233 17.57 -4.56 3.97
CA CYS A 233 18.51 -4.58 2.87
C CYS A 233 18.45 -5.92 2.14
N LEU A 234 19.00 -5.98 0.92
CA LEU A 234 18.97 -7.21 0.11
C LEU A 234 19.68 -8.39 0.80
N ALA A 235 20.71 -8.11 1.61
CA ALA A 235 21.48 -9.16 2.30
C ALA A 235 20.67 -9.89 3.39
N ASP A 236 19.60 -9.27 3.89
CA ASP A 236 18.73 -9.82 4.94
C ASP A 236 17.44 -10.45 4.36
N ALA A 237 17.28 -10.43 3.03
CA ALA A 237 16.06 -10.87 2.36
C ALA A 237 15.79 -12.37 2.50
N THR A 238 14.52 -12.72 2.61
CA THR A 238 14.00 -14.11 2.59
C THR A 238 14.66 -15.01 3.64
N ASP A 239 15.05 -14.43 4.78
CA ASP A 239 15.64 -15.17 5.88
C ASP A 239 14.60 -15.94 6.72
N ARG A 240 15.07 -16.74 7.67
CA ARG A 240 14.19 -17.52 8.55
C ARG A 240 13.30 -16.65 9.42
N GLY A 241 13.76 -15.46 9.83
CA GLY A 241 12.99 -14.51 10.60
C GLY A 241 11.76 -14.05 9.81
N GLN A 242 11.97 -13.55 8.59
CA GLN A 242 10.90 -13.12 7.70
C GLN A 242 9.91 -14.27 7.37
N VAL A 243 10.42 -15.44 7.00
CA VAL A 243 9.56 -16.58 6.61
C VAL A 243 8.79 -17.14 7.81
N SER A 244 9.39 -17.21 9.01
CA SER A 244 8.70 -17.70 10.20
C SER A 244 7.59 -16.75 10.65
N GLU A 245 7.81 -15.44 10.54
CA GLU A 245 6.76 -14.44 10.75
C GLU A 245 5.60 -14.64 9.78
N LEU A 246 5.89 -14.80 8.48
CA LEU A 246 4.86 -14.99 7.45
C LEU A 246 4.01 -16.25 7.71
N ILE A 247 4.59 -17.35 8.16
CA ILE A 247 3.85 -18.56 8.55
C ILE A 247 2.85 -18.23 9.66
N LEU A 248 3.30 -17.55 10.70
CA LEU A 248 2.43 -17.15 11.80
C LEU A 248 1.34 -16.18 11.38
N LEU A 249 1.65 -15.23 10.49
CA LEU A 249 0.64 -14.31 9.92
C LEU A 249 -0.45 -15.07 9.15
N GLY A 250 -0.10 -16.17 8.47
CA GLY A 250 -1.07 -17.07 7.84
C GLY A 250 -2.03 -17.70 8.86
N GLU A 251 -1.51 -18.22 9.97
CA GLU A 251 -2.31 -18.80 11.06
C GLU A 251 -3.24 -17.76 11.71
N LEU A 252 -2.73 -16.55 11.95
CA LEU A 252 -3.51 -15.44 12.50
C LEU A 252 -4.59 -14.95 11.51
N THR A 253 -4.32 -15.04 10.21
CA THR A 253 -5.29 -14.71 9.16
C THR A 253 -6.50 -15.63 9.23
N ASP A 254 -6.30 -16.92 9.38
CA ASP A 254 -7.40 -17.89 9.50
C ASP A 254 -8.25 -17.60 10.75
N ARG A 255 -7.61 -17.37 11.91
CA ARG A 255 -8.32 -17.01 13.16
C ARG A 255 -9.17 -15.75 13.01
N ALA A 256 -8.61 -14.69 12.41
CA ALA A 256 -9.32 -13.42 12.22
C ALA A 256 -10.51 -13.58 11.25
N ARG A 257 -10.30 -14.29 10.13
CA ARG A 257 -11.36 -14.57 9.17
C ARG A 257 -12.49 -15.42 9.75
N ASP A 258 -12.18 -16.39 10.60
CA ASP A 258 -13.19 -17.21 11.27
C ASP A 258 -14.05 -16.38 12.21
N ALA A 259 -13.48 -15.40 12.87
CA ALA A 259 -14.19 -14.44 13.71
C ALA A 259 -14.92 -13.33 12.91
N GLY A 260 -14.70 -13.24 11.60
CA GLY A 260 -15.39 -12.30 10.70
C GLY A 260 -14.67 -10.99 10.43
N ALA A 261 -13.38 -10.88 10.76
CA ALA A 261 -12.55 -9.73 10.39
C ALA A 261 -11.99 -9.87 8.97
N GLN A 262 -11.91 -8.76 8.24
CA GLN A 262 -11.18 -8.68 6.98
C GLN A 262 -9.67 -8.60 7.26
N VAL A 263 -8.86 -9.30 6.47
CA VAL A 263 -7.40 -9.37 6.68
C VAL A 263 -6.66 -9.22 5.36
N MET A 264 -5.63 -8.39 5.36
CA MET A 264 -4.55 -8.36 4.38
C MET A 264 -3.20 -8.53 5.09
N ILE A 265 -2.19 -8.98 4.37
CA ILE A 265 -0.84 -9.26 4.89
C ILE A 265 0.13 -8.24 4.33
N GLU A 266 0.99 -7.68 5.18
CA GLU A 266 2.12 -6.89 4.71
C GLU A 266 3.29 -7.77 4.32
N GLY A 267 4.13 -7.25 3.43
CA GLY A 267 5.26 -7.98 2.89
C GLY A 267 6.48 -7.12 2.65
N PRO A 268 7.60 -7.75 2.28
CA PRO A 268 8.93 -7.17 2.39
C PRO A 268 9.14 -5.96 1.49
N GLY A 269 10.06 -5.08 1.96
CA GLY A 269 10.55 -3.93 1.22
C GLY A 269 11.79 -4.25 0.38
N HIS A 270 12.90 -4.62 1.01
CA HIS A 270 14.18 -4.87 0.33
C HIS A 270 14.33 -6.34 -0.05
N ILE A 271 14.15 -6.65 -1.34
CA ILE A 271 14.21 -8.02 -1.86
C ILE A 271 14.98 -8.02 -3.20
N PRO A 272 15.94 -8.93 -3.42
CA PRO A 272 16.54 -9.14 -4.74
C PRO A 272 15.46 -9.37 -5.80
N LEU A 273 15.69 -8.82 -7.01
CA LEU A 273 14.66 -8.82 -8.05
C LEU A 273 14.13 -10.21 -8.41
N ASP A 274 14.99 -11.20 -8.43
CA ASP A 274 14.67 -12.60 -8.72
C ASP A 274 13.86 -13.29 -7.61
N GLU A 275 13.95 -12.82 -6.37
CA GLU A 275 13.20 -13.36 -5.24
C GLU A 275 11.81 -12.71 -5.05
N VAL A 276 11.52 -11.57 -5.68
CA VAL A 276 10.25 -10.84 -5.50
C VAL A 276 9.04 -11.73 -5.82
N ALA A 277 9.04 -12.38 -6.99
CA ALA A 277 7.92 -13.23 -7.39
C ALA A 277 7.76 -14.46 -6.48
N GLU A 278 8.86 -15.00 -5.95
CA GLU A 278 8.82 -16.14 -5.02
C GLU A 278 8.20 -15.74 -3.68
N ASN A 279 8.58 -14.59 -3.13
CA ASN A 279 7.99 -14.06 -1.90
C ASN A 279 6.47 -13.88 -2.04
N VAL A 280 6.00 -13.34 -3.17
CA VAL A 280 4.55 -13.22 -3.43
C VAL A 280 3.87 -14.59 -3.45
N ARG A 281 4.43 -15.58 -4.16
CA ARG A 281 3.86 -16.94 -4.23
C ARG A 281 3.83 -17.64 -2.88
N ILE A 282 4.90 -17.49 -2.08
CA ILE A 282 4.97 -18.05 -0.74
C ILE A 282 3.85 -17.46 0.13
N GLN A 283 3.68 -16.13 0.12
CA GLN A 283 2.61 -15.48 0.88
C GLN A 283 1.23 -15.99 0.44
N LYS A 284 0.94 -16.00 -0.87
CA LYS A 284 -0.36 -16.47 -1.37
C LYS A 284 -0.67 -17.90 -0.92
N ASN A 285 0.33 -18.78 -0.92
CA ASN A 285 0.17 -20.16 -0.49
C ASN A 285 -0.01 -20.30 1.02
N LEU A 286 0.80 -19.61 1.81
CA LEU A 286 0.79 -19.74 3.28
C LEU A 286 -0.37 -19.01 3.94
N CYS A 287 -0.87 -17.91 3.32
CA CYS A 287 -1.91 -17.06 3.89
C CYS A 287 -3.27 -17.23 3.19
N GLY A 288 -3.55 -18.39 2.56
CA GLY A 288 -4.85 -18.69 1.96
C GLY A 288 -5.32 -17.67 0.93
N GLY A 289 -4.40 -17.14 0.10
CA GLY A 289 -4.68 -16.14 -0.93
C GLY A 289 -5.04 -14.75 -0.40
N ALA A 290 -4.77 -14.44 0.87
CA ALA A 290 -5.02 -13.11 1.44
C ALA A 290 -4.40 -12.01 0.58
N PRO A 291 -5.04 -10.83 0.48
CA PRO A 291 -4.44 -9.70 -0.21
C PRO A 291 -3.05 -9.39 0.34
N PHE A 292 -2.10 -9.14 -0.57
CA PHE A 292 -0.71 -8.91 -0.23
C PHE A 292 -0.34 -7.46 -0.47
N TYR A 293 0.04 -6.77 0.60
CA TYR A 293 0.45 -5.38 0.65
C TYR A 293 1.97 -5.30 0.82
N VAL A 294 2.71 -4.83 -0.19
CA VAL A 294 4.18 -4.83 -0.20
C VAL A 294 4.75 -3.43 -0.20
N LEU A 295 5.89 -3.24 0.46
CA LEU A 295 6.63 -1.98 0.49
C LEU A 295 7.59 -1.90 -0.72
N GLY A 296 7.11 -1.37 -1.81
CA GLY A 296 7.84 -1.30 -3.06
C GLY A 296 7.58 -2.53 -3.94
N PRO A 297 8.42 -3.63 -3.93
CA PRO A 297 9.71 -3.82 -3.25
C PRO A 297 10.90 -3.05 -3.84
N LEU A 298 11.86 -2.68 -2.99
CA LEU A 298 13.13 -2.07 -3.40
C LEU A 298 14.13 -3.18 -3.80
N VAL A 299 14.57 -3.14 -5.05
CA VAL A 299 15.38 -4.22 -5.64
C VAL A 299 16.88 -3.92 -5.65
N THR A 300 17.30 -2.82 -5.05
CA THR A 300 18.70 -2.46 -4.80
C THR A 300 18.80 -1.46 -3.66
N ASP A 301 19.88 -1.51 -2.89
CA ASP A 301 20.12 -0.66 -1.71
C ASP A 301 20.94 0.58 -2.03
N ILE A 302 21.43 0.74 -3.26
CA ILE A 302 22.43 1.78 -3.61
C ILE A 302 21.81 3.00 -4.30
N ALA A 303 20.50 3.18 -4.23
CA ALA A 303 19.82 4.24 -4.96
C ALA A 303 19.07 5.27 -4.09
N PRO A 304 19.59 5.71 -2.91
CA PRO A 304 18.96 6.79 -2.16
C PRO A 304 18.72 8.03 -3.02
N GLY A 305 17.52 8.62 -2.94
CA GLY A 305 17.05 9.70 -3.81
C GLY A 305 16.32 9.22 -5.08
N TYR A 306 16.44 7.92 -5.39
CA TYR A 306 15.76 7.25 -6.52
C TYR A 306 14.99 6.01 -6.08
N ASP A 307 14.73 5.86 -4.79
CA ASP A 307 14.06 4.67 -4.23
C ASP A 307 12.67 4.43 -4.83
N HIS A 308 11.96 5.48 -5.26
CA HIS A 308 10.70 5.36 -6.01
C HIS A 308 10.87 4.61 -7.35
N ILE A 309 12.04 4.69 -7.98
CA ILE A 309 12.34 3.95 -9.22
C ILE A 309 12.62 2.48 -8.89
N THR A 310 13.44 2.20 -7.86
CA THR A 310 13.73 0.82 -7.45
C THR A 310 12.47 0.11 -6.98
N ALA A 311 11.60 0.82 -6.26
CA ALA A 311 10.29 0.34 -5.83
C ALA A 311 9.33 0.10 -7.01
N ALA A 312 9.34 0.95 -8.03
CA ALA A 312 8.53 0.73 -9.23
C ALA A 312 8.96 -0.52 -10.00
N ILE A 313 10.27 -0.80 -10.08
CA ILE A 313 10.79 -2.02 -10.71
C ILE A 313 10.30 -3.26 -9.95
N GLY A 314 10.53 -3.32 -8.65
CA GLY A 314 10.12 -4.45 -7.81
C GLY A 314 8.61 -4.57 -7.70
N GLY A 315 7.91 -3.43 -7.59
CA GLY A 315 6.45 -3.36 -7.54
C GLY A 315 5.78 -3.93 -8.78
N ALA A 316 6.33 -3.68 -9.98
CA ALA A 316 5.83 -4.26 -11.21
C ALA A 316 5.96 -5.80 -11.21
N VAL A 317 7.10 -6.33 -10.75
CA VAL A 317 7.32 -7.77 -10.62
C VAL A 317 6.40 -8.38 -9.55
N ALA A 318 6.25 -7.71 -8.41
CA ALA A 318 5.36 -8.15 -7.33
C ALA A 318 3.90 -8.18 -7.78
N ALA A 319 3.42 -7.10 -8.41
CA ALA A 319 2.05 -7.02 -8.93
C ALA A 319 1.79 -8.10 -10.00
N ALA A 320 2.72 -8.28 -10.95
CA ALA A 320 2.63 -9.34 -11.97
C ALA A 320 2.59 -10.75 -11.35
N ALA A 321 3.26 -10.96 -10.20
CA ALA A 321 3.26 -12.22 -9.47
C ALA A 321 2.03 -12.43 -8.58
N GLY A 322 1.20 -11.39 -8.35
CA GLY A 322 -0.05 -11.48 -7.61
C GLY A 322 -0.13 -10.62 -6.35
N ALA A 323 0.79 -9.68 -6.12
CA ALA A 323 0.60 -8.65 -5.09
C ALA A 323 -0.59 -7.75 -5.47
N ASP A 324 -1.36 -7.34 -4.48
CA ASP A 324 -2.64 -6.64 -4.68
C ASP A 324 -2.59 -5.17 -4.30
N PHE A 325 -1.61 -4.80 -3.47
CA PHE A 325 -1.50 -3.47 -2.89
C PHE A 325 -0.03 -3.08 -2.79
N LEU A 326 0.34 -1.97 -3.41
CA LEU A 326 1.69 -1.44 -3.39
C LEU A 326 1.76 -0.25 -2.44
N CYS A 327 2.58 -0.33 -1.41
CA CYS A 327 3.01 0.87 -0.70
C CYS A 327 3.94 1.64 -1.62
N TYR A 328 3.62 2.89 -1.87
CA TYR A 328 4.54 3.75 -2.61
C TYR A 328 5.85 3.94 -1.83
N VAL A 329 6.89 4.25 -2.55
CA VAL A 329 8.16 4.72 -2.00
C VAL A 329 8.48 6.05 -2.67
N THR A 330 8.99 7.01 -1.91
CA THR A 330 9.31 8.35 -2.42
C THR A 330 10.80 8.52 -2.69
N PRO A 331 11.22 9.55 -3.47
CA PRO A 331 12.64 9.91 -3.57
C PRO A 331 13.30 10.23 -2.22
N ALA A 332 12.51 10.62 -1.22
CA ALA A 332 12.97 10.99 0.12
C ALA A 332 13.20 9.78 1.05
N GLU A 333 12.84 8.56 0.63
CA GLU A 333 13.02 7.36 1.44
C GLU A 333 14.47 7.22 1.90
N HIS A 334 14.67 6.80 3.14
CA HIS A 334 15.97 6.71 3.81
C HIS A 334 16.72 8.05 4.03
N LEU A 335 16.19 9.19 3.58
CA LEU A 335 16.87 10.49 3.63
C LEU A 335 16.16 11.53 4.51
N CYS A 336 14.85 11.72 4.33
CA CYS A 336 14.08 12.74 5.05
C CYS A 336 12.57 12.54 4.90
N LEU A 337 11.75 13.40 5.56
CA LEU A 337 10.32 13.44 5.28
C LEU A 337 10.06 13.94 3.84
N PRO A 338 9.14 13.30 3.10
CA PRO A 338 8.84 13.66 1.72
C PRO A 338 8.19 15.04 1.61
N THR A 339 8.50 15.74 0.54
CA THR A 339 7.79 16.94 0.07
C THR A 339 6.50 16.55 -0.68
N LEU A 340 5.67 17.52 -1.04
CA LEU A 340 4.48 17.30 -1.88
C LEU A 340 4.85 16.68 -3.24
N GLU A 341 5.95 17.14 -3.83
CA GLU A 341 6.42 16.59 -5.11
C GLU A 341 6.96 15.17 -4.97
N ASP A 342 7.64 14.85 -3.87
CA ASP A 342 8.09 13.48 -3.59
C ASP A 342 6.89 12.53 -3.46
N VAL A 343 5.81 12.98 -2.80
CA VAL A 343 4.54 12.21 -2.71
C VAL A 343 3.99 11.94 -4.11
N ARG A 344 3.88 12.96 -4.95
CA ARG A 344 3.39 12.83 -6.33
C ARG A 344 4.24 11.85 -7.14
N LEU A 345 5.56 11.98 -7.09
CA LEU A 345 6.50 11.11 -7.81
C LEU A 345 6.42 9.66 -7.32
N GLY A 346 6.30 9.46 -6.02
CA GLY A 346 6.13 8.12 -5.42
C GLY A 346 4.85 7.45 -5.88
N VAL A 347 3.72 8.17 -5.87
CA VAL A 347 2.42 7.65 -6.35
C VAL A 347 2.50 7.32 -7.84
N MET A 348 3.09 8.19 -8.67
CA MET A 348 3.24 7.92 -10.10
C MET A 348 4.10 6.68 -10.36
N GLY A 349 5.22 6.51 -9.66
CA GLY A 349 6.07 5.32 -9.78
C GLY A 349 5.31 4.04 -9.44
N ALA A 350 4.56 4.05 -8.34
CA ALA A 350 3.77 2.90 -7.91
C ALA A 350 2.60 2.61 -8.86
N ARG A 351 1.91 3.63 -9.40
CA ARG A 351 0.83 3.46 -10.40
C ARG A 351 1.34 2.85 -11.72
N ILE A 352 2.52 3.28 -12.19
CA ILE A 352 3.13 2.69 -13.37
C ILE A 352 3.44 1.21 -13.13
N ALA A 353 3.99 0.89 -11.95
CA ALA A 353 4.27 -0.49 -11.55
C ALA A 353 3.00 -1.34 -11.45
N ALA A 354 1.96 -0.80 -10.81
CA ALA A 354 0.64 -1.43 -10.67
C ALA A 354 0.03 -1.76 -12.04
N HIS A 355 -0.02 -0.78 -12.94
CA HIS A 355 -0.55 -0.96 -14.28
C HIS A 355 0.22 -2.02 -15.08
N ALA A 356 1.56 -1.98 -15.05
CA ALA A 356 2.38 -3.00 -15.71
C ALA A 356 2.09 -4.41 -15.19
N GLY A 357 1.88 -4.57 -13.89
CA GLY A 357 1.46 -5.82 -13.27
C GLY A 357 0.04 -6.23 -13.68
N ASP A 358 -0.88 -5.28 -13.75
CA ASP A 358 -2.28 -5.52 -14.12
C ASP A 358 -2.42 -6.04 -15.55
N VAL A 359 -1.61 -5.52 -16.49
CA VAL A 359 -1.52 -6.06 -17.86
C VAL A 359 -1.11 -7.53 -17.84
N VAL A 360 -0.11 -7.90 -17.04
CA VAL A 360 0.36 -9.30 -16.93
C VAL A 360 -0.68 -10.20 -16.26
N LYS A 361 -1.36 -9.71 -15.21
CA LYS A 361 -2.43 -10.44 -14.50
C LYS A 361 -3.69 -10.63 -15.36
N GLY A 362 -3.81 -9.89 -16.47
CA GLY A 362 -5.00 -9.87 -17.31
C GLY A 362 -6.20 -9.20 -16.62
N VAL A 363 -5.95 -8.15 -15.84
CA VAL A 363 -7.01 -7.32 -15.24
C VAL A 363 -7.86 -6.70 -16.36
N PRO A 364 -9.19 -6.79 -16.31
CA PRO A 364 -10.06 -6.25 -17.35
C PRO A 364 -9.78 -4.77 -17.67
N GLY A 365 -9.61 -4.45 -18.95
CA GLY A 365 -9.36 -3.10 -19.43
C GLY A 365 -7.88 -2.67 -19.43
N ALA A 366 -6.97 -3.37 -18.73
CA ALA A 366 -5.57 -2.94 -18.61
C ALA A 366 -4.85 -2.94 -20.00
N ALA A 367 -4.90 -4.03 -20.71
CA ALA A 367 -4.28 -4.15 -22.04
C ALA A 367 -4.98 -3.28 -23.10
N GLU A 368 -6.29 -3.13 -22.97
CA GLU A 368 -7.11 -2.28 -23.83
C GLU A 368 -6.70 -0.80 -23.69
N TYR A 369 -6.40 -0.35 -22.49
CA TYR A 369 -5.95 1.00 -22.21
C TYR A 369 -4.61 1.32 -22.91
N ASP A 370 -3.63 0.39 -22.86
CA ASP A 370 -2.38 0.52 -23.63
C ASP A 370 -2.61 0.50 -25.14
N ARG A 371 -3.58 -0.27 -25.61
CA ARG A 371 -3.94 -0.30 -27.02
C ARG A 371 -4.50 1.04 -27.49
N GLU A 372 -5.39 1.66 -26.72
CA GLU A 372 -5.93 2.98 -27.03
C GLU A 372 -4.82 4.05 -27.14
N MET A 373 -3.86 4.01 -26.23
CA MET A 373 -2.67 4.85 -26.30
C MET A 373 -1.86 4.56 -27.58
N ALA A 374 -1.67 3.30 -27.95
CA ALA A 374 -0.95 2.92 -29.16
C ALA A 374 -1.67 3.42 -30.43
N GLU A 375 -3.00 3.34 -30.48
CA GLU A 375 -3.83 3.87 -31.58
C GLU A 375 -3.69 5.40 -31.67
N ALA A 376 -3.78 6.11 -30.55
CA ALA A 376 -3.57 7.56 -30.50
C ALA A 376 -2.16 7.96 -30.99
N ARG A 377 -1.13 7.18 -30.63
CA ARG A 377 0.25 7.36 -31.14
C ARG A 377 0.35 7.11 -32.64
N ALA A 378 -0.31 6.06 -33.14
CA ALA A 378 -0.32 5.74 -34.56
C ALA A 378 -0.93 6.87 -35.42
N GLU A 379 -1.94 7.55 -34.89
CA GLU A 379 -2.56 8.70 -35.57
C GLU A 379 -1.86 10.04 -35.28
N LEU A 380 -0.84 10.07 -34.42
CA LEU A 380 -0.18 11.30 -33.92
C LEU A 380 -1.17 12.25 -33.25
N ASP A 381 -2.24 11.71 -32.66
CA ASP A 381 -3.24 12.47 -31.93
C ASP A 381 -2.70 12.82 -30.53
N TRP A 382 -2.04 13.96 -30.43
CA TRP A 382 -1.41 14.43 -29.20
C TRP A 382 -2.42 14.71 -28.10
N ARG A 383 -3.61 15.18 -28.45
CA ARG A 383 -4.63 15.45 -27.44
C ARG A 383 -5.08 14.15 -26.76
N ARG A 384 -5.42 13.14 -27.57
CA ARG A 384 -5.82 11.85 -27.04
C ARG A 384 -4.69 11.14 -26.28
N GLN A 385 -3.41 11.28 -26.75
CA GLN A 385 -2.25 10.74 -26.02
C GLN A 385 -2.08 11.38 -24.64
N ILE A 386 -2.32 12.69 -24.50
CA ILE A 386 -2.25 13.40 -23.23
C ILE A 386 -3.42 12.97 -22.33
N ASP A 387 -4.63 12.94 -22.87
CA ASP A 387 -5.83 12.53 -22.11
C ASP A 387 -5.75 11.06 -21.61
N LEU A 388 -5.02 10.20 -22.33
CA LEU A 388 -4.74 8.80 -21.94
C LEU A 388 -3.46 8.64 -21.11
N ALA A 389 -2.69 9.67 -20.84
CA ALA A 389 -1.48 9.53 -20.04
C ALA A 389 -1.83 9.24 -18.58
N ILE A 390 -1.01 8.43 -17.91
CA ILE A 390 -1.16 8.15 -16.47
C ILE A 390 -0.97 9.41 -15.61
N ASP A 391 -0.23 10.41 -16.15
CA ASP A 391 -0.05 11.76 -15.62
C ASP A 391 -0.27 12.76 -16.78
N PRO A 392 -1.53 13.15 -17.05
CA PRO A 392 -1.87 14.07 -18.16
C PRO A 392 -1.22 15.44 -18.01
N ASP A 393 -1.12 15.96 -16.78
CA ASP A 393 -0.57 17.29 -16.51
C ASP A 393 0.92 17.37 -16.85
N GLU A 394 1.70 16.36 -16.47
CA GLU A 394 3.12 16.30 -16.81
C GLU A 394 3.31 16.06 -18.32
N ALA A 395 2.47 15.24 -18.95
CA ALA A 395 2.51 15.03 -20.39
C ALA A 395 2.21 16.34 -21.17
N GLU A 396 1.18 17.08 -20.79
CA GLU A 396 0.82 18.39 -21.37
C GLU A 396 1.93 19.41 -21.16
N LYS A 397 2.45 19.52 -19.94
CA LYS A 397 3.55 20.44 -19.59
C LYS A 397 4.78 20.18 -20.46
N ARG A 398 5.18 18.93 -20.64
CA ARG A 398 6.34 18.59 -21.49
C ARG A 398 6.06 18.85 -22.95
N ARG A 399 4.87 18.53 -23.44
CA ARG A 399 4.49 18.76 -24.83
C ARG A 399 4.39 20.24 -25.16
N SER A 400 3.77 21.05 -24.29
CA SER A 400 3.64 22.50 -24.49
C SER A 400 4.96 23.29 -24.32
N GLY A 401 5.86 22.76 -23.48
CA GLY A 401 7.19 23.36 -23.23
C GLY A 401 8.20 23.20 -24.39
N ASP A 402 7.93 22.27 -25.32
CA ASP A 402 8.84 21.96 -26.44
C ASP A 402 8.07 21.87 -27.77
N VAL A 403 7.64 23.01 -28.30
CA VAL A 403 6.85 23.08 -29.53
C VAL A 403 7.74 22.90 -30.75
N PRO A 404 7.46 21.95 -31.65
CA PRO A 404 8.22 21.74 -32.88
C PRO A 404 8.09 22.92 -33.84
N THR A 405 9.22 23.42 -34.37
CA THR A 405 9.22 24.50 -35.35
C THR A 405 9.14 24.01 -36.79
N VAL A 406 9.48 22.71 -37.03
CA VAL A 406 9.57 22.13 -38.38
C VAL A 406 8.27 21.43 -38.78
N SER A 407 7.60 20.75 -37.83
CA SER A 407 6.34 20.08 -38.06
C SER A 407 5.51 20.05 -36.78
N ALA A 408 4.32 20.60 -36.79
CA ALA A 408 3.39 20.60 -35.68
C ALA A 408 2.79 19.20 -35.42
N GLU A 409 2.82 18.28 -36.40
CA GLU A 409 2.28 16.94 -36.32
C GLU A 409 3.17 16.00 -35.52
N THR A 410 4.47 16.22 -35.45
CA THR A 410 5.47 15.36 -34.81
C THR A 410 6.06 15.99 -33.55
N CYS A 411 6.83 15.25 -32.78
CA CYS A 411 7.62 15.80 -31.66
C CYS A 411 8.97 16.32 -32.15
N THR A 412 9.64 17.14 -31.34
CA THR A 412 10.96 17.70 -31.62
C THR A 412 12.05 16.64 -31.73
N MET A 413 11.89 15.46 -31.13
CA MET A 413 12.87 14.36 -31.16
C MET A 413 13.13 13.85 -32.58
N CYS A 414 12.08 13.66 -33.40
CA CYS A 414 12.19 13.03 -34.70
C CYS A 414 11.85 14.00 -35.85
N SER A 415 11.05 15.04 -35.62
CA SER A 415 10.58 16.01 -36.65
C SER A 415 10.12 15.29 -37.93
N ASN A 416 10.69 15.64 -39.07
CA ASN A 416 10.36 15.03 -40.38
C ASN A 416 10.79 13.56 -40.53
N LEU A 417 11.66 13.07 -39.66
CA LEU A 417 12.11 11.66 -39.64
C LEU A 417 11.29 10.76 -38.71
N CYS A 418 10.09 11.21 -38.34
CA CYS A 418 9.22 10.43 -37.47
C CYS A 418 8.95 9.03 -38.04
N ALA A 419 9.38 8.00 -37.32
CA ALA A 419 9.29 6.61 -37.78
C ALA A 419 7.83 6.19 -38.04
N ILE A 420 6.86 6.66 -37.22
CA ILE A 420 5.43 6.38 -37.40
C ILE A 420 4.96 6.94 -38.73
N LYS A 421 5.30 8.19 -39.03
CA LYS A 421 4.91 8.84 -40.30
C LYS A 421 5.55 8.16 -41.52
N VAL A 422 6.86 7.94 -41.47
CA VAL A 422 7.63 7.32 -42.56
C VAL A 422 7.17 5.87 -42.83
N SER A 423 6.95 5.06 -41.76
CA SER A 423 6.49 3.67 -41.94
C SER A 423 5.06 3.60 -42.47
N LYS A 424 4.17 4.48 -42.01
CA LYS A 424 2.79 4.57 -42.49
C LYS A 424 2.71 4.89 -43.99
N GLU A 425 3.58 5.80 -44.46
CA GLU A 425 3.70 6.10 -45.89
C GLU A 425 4.28 4.94 -46.70
N ALA A 426 5.32 4.29 -46.20
CA ALA A 426 5.96 3.15 -46.86
C ALA A 426 5.04 1.95 -47.00
N LEU A 427 4.30 1.58 -45.93
CA LEU A 427 3.37 0.44 -45.90
C LEU A 427 2.08 0.68 -46.69
N ARG A 428 1.71 1.94 -46.97
CA ARG A 428 0.58 2.27 -47.87
C ARG A 428 0.93 2.16 -49.34
N ARG A 429 2.24 2.15 -49.69
CA ARG A 429 2.73 2.04 -51.08
C ARG A 429 3.00 0.60 -51.52
N SER A 430 2.93 -0.35 -50.59
CA SER A 430 3.04 -1.78 -50.83
C SER A 430 1.63 -2.42 -50.94
#